data_3703c8d73b846b610b489d7e76c910f2
#
_entry.id   3703c8d73b846b610b489d7e76c910f2
#
_cell.length_a   1.000
_cell.length_b   1.000
_cell.length_c   1.000
_cell.angle_alpha   90.00
_cell.angle_beta   90.00
_cell.angle_gamma   90.00
#
_symmetry.space_group_name_H-M   'P 1'
#
loop_
_entity.id
_entity.type
_entity.pdbx_description
1 polymer ?
#
loop_
_entity_poly.entity_id
_entity_poly.type
_entity_poly.pdbx_seq_one_letter_code
_entity_poly.pdbx_strand_id
1 'polypeptide(L)'
;MRVVSTDPVGVVSGQTILEFEQTNDMVSARYRGGTILDGYLLGTLDSAGASLRFCYVQVDLHGSVDAGSSICTISHLKDGRLLLREEFQWLTRPGSGTNVFEEMRTTGDDV
;
A
#
# COMPACT_ATOMS: atom_id res chain seq x y z
N MET A 1 -2.53 -4.04 -6.26
CA MET A 1 -3.69 -3.54 -5.47
C MET A 1 -3.96 -2.09 -5.78
N ARG A 2 -5.14 -1.64 -5.50
CA ARG A 2 -5.51 -0.23 -5.61
C ARG A 2 -5.98 0.31 -4.28
N VAL A 3 -5.91 1.62 -4.12
CA VAL A 3 -6.41 2.32 -2.92
C VAL A 3 -7.92 2.46 -3.04
N VAL A 4 -8.67 2.05 -2.02
CA VAL A 4 -10.13 2.21 -1.96
C VAL A 4 -10.56 3.22 -0.89
N SER A 5 -9.65 3.56 0.02
CA SER A 5 -9.90 4.58 1.05
C SER A 5 -8.56 5.18 1.48
N THR A 6 -8.52 6.47 1.73
CA THR A 6 -7.31 7.16 2.16
C THR A 6 -7.65 8.27 3.16
N ASP A 7 -6.71 8.53 4.05
CA ASP A 7 -6.78 9.63 4.99
C ASP A 7 -6.35 10.94 4.30
N PRO A 8 -6.93 12.11 4.64
CA PRO A 8 -6.53 13.38 4.04
C PRO A 8 -5.06 13.74 4.18
N VAL A 9 -4.35 13.21 5.19
CA VAL A 9 -2.90 13.44 5.32
C VAL A 9 -2.08 12.49 4.46
N GLY A 10 -2.69 11.49 3.83
CA GLY A 10 -2.05 10.61 2.88
C GLY A 10 -1.98 11.25 1.49
N VAL A 11 -1.05 10.78 0.66
CA VAL A 11 -0.88 11.28 -0.71
C VAL A 11 -1.28 10.26 -1.78
N VAL A 12 -1.60 9.01 -1.38
CA VAL A 12 -2.12 8.01 -2.30
C VAL A 12 -3.60 8.27 -2.58
N SER A 13 -4.08 7.81 -3.71
CA SER A 13 -5.47 8.00 -4.14
C SER A 13 -6.00 6.73 -4.81
N GLY A 14 -7.27 6.74 -5.20
CA GLY A 14 -7.86 5.64 -5.97
C GLY A 14 -7.18 5.38 -7.32
N GLN A 15 -6.34 6.31 -7.78
CA GLN A 15 -5.56 6.15 -9.01
C GLN A 15 -4.19 5.52 -8.75
N THR A 16 -3.79 5.34 -7.49
CA THR A 16 -2.52 4.73 -7.14
C THR A 16 -2.62 3.22 -7.20
N ILE A 17 -1.73 2.59 -7.98
CA ILE A 17 -1.70 1.14 -8.16
C ILE A 17 -0.42 0.60 -7.52
N LEU A 18 -0.59 -0.45 -6.71
CA LEU A 18 0.51 -1.14 -6.04
C LEU A 18 0.70 -2.52 -6.68
N GLU A 19 1.94 -2.83 -7.04
CA GLU A 19 2.32 -4.13 -7.60
C GLU A 19 3.15 -4.87 -6.57
N PHE A 20 2.55 -5.89 -5.93
CA PHE A 20 3.18 -6.63 -4.83
C PHE A 20 3.95 -7.84 -5.31
N GLU A 21 5.09 -8.09 -4.66
CA GLU A 21 5.87 -9.31 -4.79
C GLU A 21 6.16 -9.87 -3.40
N GLN A 22 6.19 -11.18 -3.30
CA GLN A 22 6.48 -11.86 -2.04
C GLN A 22 7.51 -12.97 -2.26
N THR A 23 8.54 -12.98 -1.40
CA THR A 23 9.53 -14.05 -1.34
C THR A 23 9.62 -14.49 0.11
N ASN A 24 9.11 -15.70 0.42
CA ASN A 24 8.92 -16.16 1.80
C ASN A 24 8.08 -15.13 2.57
N ASP A 25 8.58 -14.59 3.67
CA ASP A 25 7.87 -13.58 4.44
C ASP A 25 8.21 -12.14 4.03
N MET A 26 9.15 -11.97 3.11
CA MET A 26 9.52 -10.65 2.60
C MET A 26 8.53 -10.21 1.54
N VAL A 27 8.00 -9.01 1.71
CA VAL A 27 7.03 -8.41 0.79
C VAL A 27 7.56 -7.07 0.31
N SER A 28 7.43 -6.82 -0.98
CA SER A 28 7.76 -5.54 -1.57
C SER A 28 6.64 -5.12 -2.52
N ALA A 29 6.55 -3.83 -2.79
CA ALA A 29 5.66 -3.33 -3.81
C ALA A 29 6.21 -2.05 -4.41
N ARG A 30 6.11 -1.97 -5.73
CA ARG A 30 6.27 -0.72 -6.45
C ARG A 30 4.89 -0.11 -6.64
N TYR A 31 4.79 1.21 -6.46
CA TYR A 31 3.50 1.86 -6.64
C TYR A 31 3.65 3.22 -7.32
N ARG A 32 2.63 3.57 -8.10
CA ARG A 32 2.55 4.84 -8.83
C ARG A 32 1.11 5.12 -9.20
N GLY A 33 0.85 6.35 -9.60
CA GLY A 33 -0.46 6.81 -10.04
C GLY A 33 -1.00 7.91 -9.14
N GLY A 34 -1.94 8.69 -9.64
CA GLY A 34 -2.40 9.88 -8.97
C GLY A 34 -1.28 10.91 -8.87
N THR A 35 -0.98 11.38 -7.66
CA THR A 35 0.11 12.33 -7.42
C THR A 35 1.46 11.65 -7.21
N ILE A 36 1.50 10.31 -7.15
CA ILE A 36 2.73 9.55 -6.96
C ILE A 36 3.39 9.29 -8.32
N LEU A 37 4.60 9.81 -8.50
CA LEU A 37 5.40 9.51 -9.68
C LEU A 37 5.97 8.10 -9.60
N ASP A 38 6.58 7.75 -8.47
CA ASP A 38 7.13 6.42 -8.20
C ASP A 38 7.29 6.23 -6.71
N GLY A 39 7.03 5.02 -6.23
CA GLY A 39 7.20 4.66 -4.84
C GLY A 39 7.55 3.18 -4.69
N TYR A 40 8.10 2.85 -3.53
CA TYR A 40 8.52 1.50 -3.21
C TYR A 40 8.33 1.23 -1.72
N LEU A 41 7.80 0.07 -1.40
CA LEU A 41 7.72 -0.40 -0.02
C LEU A 41 8.41 -1.75 0.12
N LEU A 42 8.93 -2.01 1.32
CA LEU A 42 9.59 -3.27 1.65
C LEU A 42 9.28 -3.60 3.10
N GLY A 43 8.88 -4.82 3.36
CA GLY A 43 8.54 -5.25 4.69
C GLY A 43 8.43 -6.76 4.84
N THR A 44 7.86 -7.16 5.97
CA THR A 44 7.71 -8.57 6.31
C THR A 44 6.32 -8.90 6.82
N LEU A 45 5.86 -10.10 6.49
CA LEU A 45 4.67 -10.68 7.08
C LEU A 45 4.99 -11.27 8.45
N ASP A 46 4.01 -11.25 9.38
CA ASP A 46 4.14 -12.00 10.61
C ASP A 46 3.99 -13.51 10.34
N SER A 47 4.27 -14.33 11.35
CA SER A 47 4.24 -15.79 11.22
C SER A 47 2.86 -16.35 10.87
N ALA A 48 1.81 -15.63 11.23
CA ALA A 48 0.42 -16.02 10.91
C ALA A 48 -0.03 -15.54 9.53
N GLY A 49 0.74 -14.65 8.87
CA GLY A 49 0.36 -14.07 7.59
C GLY A 49 -0.80 -13.08 7.69
N ALA A 50 -1.11 -12.58 8.89
CA ALA A 50 -2.25 -11.71 9.12
C ALA A 50 -1.88 -10.23 9.21
N SER A 51 -0.59 -9.92 9.30
CA SER A 51 -0.10 -8.56 9.46
C SER A 51 1.17 -8.37 8.63
N LEU A 52 1.26 -7.20 7.99
CA LEU A 52 2.41 -6.80 7.19
C LEU A 52 2.98 -5.51 7.77
N ARG A 53 4.26 -5.52 8.08
CA ARG A 53 4.98 -4.34 8.55
C ARG A 53 5.97 -3.91 7.49
N PHE A 54 5.95 -2.64 7.09
CA PHE A 54 6.85 -2.16 6.04
C PHE A 54 7.25 -0.69 6.23
N CYS A 55 8.33 -0.32 5.53
CA CYS A 55 8.71 1.08 5.30
C CYS A 55 8.53 1.38 3.82
N TYR A 56 8.30 2.64 3.50
CA TYR A 56 8.10 3.07 2.12
C TYR A 56 8.79 4.40 1.86
N VAL A 57 9.13 4.62 0.59
CA VAL A 57 9.68 5.87 0.08
C VAL A 57 9.01 6.19 -1.25
N GLN A 58 8.74 7.46 -1.50
CA GLN A 58 8.06 7.88 -2.71
C GLN A 58 8.49 9.26 -3.18
N VAL A 59 8.33 9.47 -4.48
CA VAL A 59 8.51 10.77 -5.14
C VAL A 59 7.17 11.14 -5.77
N ASP A 60 6.70 12.35 -5.51
CA ASP A 60 5.47 12.84 -6.12
C ASP A 60 5.74 13.63 -7.41
N LEU A 61 4.67 14.05 -8.09
CA LEU A 61 4.77 14.78 -9.35
C LEU A 61 5.44 16.15 -9.21
N HIS A 62 5.54 16.68 -7.99
CA HIS A 62 6.21 17.94 -7.70
C HIS A 62 7.69 17.76 -7.32
N GLY A 63 8.17 16.51 -7.30
CA GLY A 63 9.54 16.19 -6.93
C GLY A 63 9.78 16.08 -5.42
N SER A 64 8.75 16.13 -4.60
CA SER A 64 8.89 15.91 -3.16
C SER A 64 9.18 14.44 -2.87
N VAL A 65 10.17 14.20 -1.99
CA VAL A 65 10.53 12.86 -1.54
C VAL A 65 10.06 12.68 -0.11
N ASP A 66 9.23 11.68 0.11
CA ASP A 66 8.70 11.36 1.44
C ASP A 66 8.91 9.88 1.75
N ALA A 67 9.03 9.58 3.05
CA ALA A 67 9.16 8.22 3.55
C ALA A 67 8.32 8.04 4.81
N GLY A 68 7.93 6.82 5.06
CA GLY A 68 7.14 6.49 6.24
C GLY A 68 7.22 5.01 6.58
N SER A 69 6.51 4.65 7.65
CA SER A 69 6.37 3.28 8.09
C SER A 69 4.90 2.94 8.28
N SER A 70 4.57 1.66 8.15
CA SER A 70 3.19 1.21 8.23
C SER A 70 3.07 -0.19 8.80
N ILE A 71 1.89 -0.44 9.37
CA ILE A 71 1.45 -1.77 9.73
C ILE A 71 0.11 -1.99 9.04
N CYS A 72 0.00 -3.08 8.27
CA CYS A 72 -1.23 -3.48 7.61
C CYS A 72 -1.85 -4.68 8.30
N THR A 73 -3.17 -4.64 8.47
CA THR A 73 -3.96 -5.82 8.79
C THR A 73 -4.49 -6.41 7.50
N ILE A 74 -4.33 -7.72 7.33
CA ILE A 74 -4.72 -8.44 6.13
C ILE A 74 -6.03 -9.18 6.39
N SER A 75 -7.01 -8.95 5.51
CA SER A 75 -8.28 -9.67 5.53
C SER A 75 -8.67 -10.03 4.09
N HIS A 76 -9.80 -10.72 3.95
CA HIS A 76 -10.29 -11.15 2.65
C HIS A 76 -11.70 -10.61 2.41
N LEU A 77 -11.96 -10.20 1.17
CA LEU A 77 -13.30 -9.90 0.69
C LEU A 77 -14.07 -11.21 0.49
N LYS A 78 -15.39 -11.11 0.31
CA LYS A 78 -16.26 -12.28 0.12
C LYS A 78 -15.86 -13.13 -1.07
N ASP A 79 -15.29 -12.52 -2.11
CA ASP A 79 -14.83 -13.21 -3.31
C ASP A 79 -13.39 -13.76 -3.19
N GLY A 80 -12.78 -13.67 -2.03
CA GLY A 80 -11.44 -14.19 -1.75
C GLY A 80 -10.31 -13.20 -2.02
N ARG A 81 -10.58 -12.04 -2.59
CA ARG A 81 -9.54 -11.03 -2.83
C ARG A 81 -9.04 -10.46 -1.49
N LEU A 82 -7.75 -10.11 -1.47
CA LEU A 82 -7.12 -9.52 -0.29
C LEU A 82 -7.59 -8.08 -0.08
N LEU A 83 -7.78 -7.72 1.19
CA LEU A 83 -8.02 -6.37 1.64
C LEU A 83 -6.96 -6.03 2.68
N LEU A 84 -6.21 -4.96 2.45
CA LEU A 84 -5.18 -4.48 3.36
C LEU A 84 -5.63 -3.17 3.98
N ARG A 85 -5.68 -3.13 5.31
CA ARG A 85 -5.89 -1.90 6.05
C ARG A 85 -4.55 -1.44 6.60
N GLU A 86 -4.05 -0.32 6.09
CA GLU A 86 -2.77 0.25 6.45
C GLU A 86 -2.95 1.35 7.49
N GLU A 87 -2.17 1.28 8.57
CA GLU A 87 -1.96 2.40 9.49
C GLU A 87 -0.58 2.94 9.23
N PHE A 88 -0.49 4.13 8.65
CA PHE A 88 0.77 4.73 8.23
C PHE A 88 1.19 5.87 9.14
N GLN A 89 2.50 6.08 9.21
CA GLN A 89 3.10 7.22 9.88
C GLN A 89 4.22 7.77 8.99
N TRP A 90 4.15 9.06 8.70
CA TRP A 90 5.22 9.75 7.99
C TRP A 90 6.46 9.87 8.87
N LEU A 91 7.65 9.72 8.26
CA LEU A 91 8.95 9.93 8.91
C LEU A 91 9.58 11.26 8.46
N THR A 92 9.25 11.72 7.27
CA THR A 92 9.83 12.91 6.65
C THR A 92 8.93 14.14 6.73
N ARG A 93 7.71 13.96 7.22
CA ARG A 93 6.72 15.03 7.38
C ARG A 93 5.76 14.68 8.52
N PRO A 94 5.03 15.66 9.09
CA PRO A 94 4.04 15.36 10.12
C PRO A 94 2.85 14.58 9.55
N GLY A 95 2.28 13.73 10.38
CA GLY A 95 1.01 13.10 10.11
C GLY A 95 1.05 11.59 10.12
N SER A 96 -0.11 11.04 10.42
CA SER A 96 -0.40 9.61 10.37
C SER A 96 -1.84 9.43 9.90
N GLY A 97 -2.19 8.24 9.48
CA GLY A 97 -3.54 7.97 9.02
C GLY A 97 -3.73 6.53 8.59
N THR A 98 -4.81 6.31 7.87
CA THR A 98 -5.23 4.98 7.43
C THR A 98 -5.52 4.98 5.94
N ASN A 99 -5.02 3.96 5.25
CA ASN A 99 -5.40 3.66 3.87
C ASN A 99 -6.00 2.25 3.82
N VAL A 100 -6.81 1.99 2.83
CA VAL A 100 -7.32 0.65 2.55
C VAL A 100 -6.99 0.31 1.11
N PHE A 101 -6.34 -0.82 0.90
CA PHE A 101 -5.97 -1.33 -0.41
C PHE A 101 -6.77 -2.60 -0.70
N GLU A 102 -7.20 -2.74 -1.93
CA GLU A 102 -7.96 -3.88 -2.41
C GLU A 102 -7.21 -4.55 -3.53
N GLU A 103 -7.10 -5.88 -3.47
CA GLU A 103 -6.56 -6.66 -4.57
C GLU A 103 -7.45 -6.49 -5.80
N MET A 104 -6.84 -6.16 -6.93
CA MET A 104 -7.56 -5.99 -8.19
C MET A 104 -7.93 -7.35 -8.77
N ARG A 105 -9.06 -7.43 -9.45
CA ARG A 105 -9.41 -8.61 -10.21
C ARG A 105 -8.45 -8.80 -11.37
N THR A 106 -8.16 -10.06 -11.68
CA THR A 106 -7.40 -10.36 -12.90
C THR A 106 -8.29 -10.08 -14.12
N THR A 107 -7.67 -9.90 -15.29
CA THR A 107 -8.39 -9.61 -16.52
C THR A 107 -9.48 -10.66 -16.82
N GLY A 108 -9.21 -11.93 -16.49
CA GLY A 108 -10.20 -13.00 -16.69
C GLY A 108 -11.41 -12.89 -15.79
N ASP A 109 -11.27 -12.28 -14.62
CA ASP A 109 -12.35 -12.12 -13.64
C ASP A 109 -13.27 -10.95 -13.97
N ASP A 110 -12.81 -10.02 -14.80
CA ASP A 110 -13.54 -8.80 -15.14
C ASP A 110 -14.47 -8.98 -16.35
N VAL A 111 -14.48 -10.14 -16.92
CA VAL A 111 -15.27 -10.46 -18.13
C VAL A 111 -16.70 -10.86 -17.78
#